data_1acb019bb68c025dd3b3221feef40564
#
_entry.id   1acb019bb68c025dd3b3221feef40564
#
_cell.length_a   1.000
_cell.length_b   1.000
_cell.length_c   1.000
_cell.angle_alpha   90.00
_cell.angle_beta   90.00
_cell.angle_gamma   90.00
#
_symmetry.space_group_name_H-M   'P 1'
#
loop_
_entity.id
_entity.type
_entity.pdbx_description
1 polymer ?
#
loop_
_entity_poly.entity_id
_entity_poly.type
_entity_poly.pdbx_seq_one_letter_code
_entity_poly.pdbx_strand_id
1 'polypeptide(L)'
;MTQPVRLVVVDDHILFRRGLIGLLDEMPGFSVVGEAGNGLEAVSLILDLKPDLVLLDVNMPVMDGIETIHNLRKAHSEVKILMLTISQREEDLIGAIMAGASGYILKNTDPEALRKTILDVADGKSVLAPEMAGQVFRLLRRSQAGRAEPLLSDRELEVLHCLARGLTTSQIAGELYISENTVKTHIRHIMEKMDVSNRTEAVGKGAAMGLL
;
A
#
# COMPACT_ATOMS: atom_id res chain seq x y z
N MET A 1 33.36 8.13 -8.46
CA MET A 1 32.48 7.92 -7.28
C MET A 1 31.06 8.00 -7.78
N THR A 2 30.29 6.94 -7.72
CA THR A 2 28.85 6.93 -8.05
C THR A 2 28.12 7.86 -7.07
N GLN A 3 27.21 8.68 -7.59
CA GLN A 3 26.38 9.54 -6.72
C GLN A 3 25.56 8.66 -5.76
N PRO A 4 25.35 9.08 -4.50
CA PRO A 4 24.51 8.33 -3.58
C PRO A 4 23.06 8.29 -4.08
N VAL A 5 22.39 7.16 -3.86
CA VAL A 5 20.96 6.99 -4.14
C VAL A 5 20.16 7.91 -3.22
N ARG A 6 19.38 8.82 -3.79
CA ARG A 6 18.56 9.78 -3.06
C ARG A 6 17.25 9.14 -2.63
N LEU A 7 17.00 9.10 -1.33
CA LEU A 7 15.87 8.40 -0.73
C LEU A 7 14.90 9.38 -0.07
N VAL A 8 13.60 9.09 -0.18
CA VAL A 8 12.56 9.68 0.69
C VAL A 8 11.97 8.55 1.52
N VAL A 9 11.78 8.78 2.82
CA VAL A 9 11.20 7.81 3.76
C VAL A 9 9.82 8.30 4.17
N VAL A 10 8.80 7.47 3.97
CA VAL A 10 7.40 7.78 4.25
C VAL A 10 6.80 6.72 5.17
N ASP A 11 6.47 7.10 6.39
CA ASP A 11 5.94 6.20 7.42
C ASP A 11 5.27 7.04 8.52
N ASP A 12 4.09 6.65 9.00
CA ASP A 12 3.40 7.37 10.06
C ASP A 12 3.96 7.09 11.47
N HIS A 13 4.71 5.99 11.64
CA HIS A 13 5.37 5.61 12.89
C HIS A 13 6.67 6.38 13.09
N ILE A 14 6.63 7.46 13.82
CA ILE A 14 7.77 8.39 14.01
C ILE A 14 9.05 7.68 14.46
N LEU A 15 8.95 6.75 15.43
CA LEU A 15 10.14 6.05 15.94
C LEU A 15 10.76 5.13 14.88
N PHE A 16 9.94 4.41 14.12
CA PHE A 16 10.42 3.56 13.04
C PHE A 16 11.06 4.42 11.94
N ARG A 17 10.38 5.48 11.49
CA ARG A 17 10.87 6.39 10.45
C ARG A 17 12.24 6.98 10.84
N ARG A 18 12.36 7.52 12.05
CA ARG A 18 13.62 8.08 12.56
C ARG A 18 14.73 7.04 12.69
N GLY A 19 14.40 5.85 13.18
CA GLY A 19 15.36 4.74 13.27
C GLY A 19 15.85 4.29 11.91
N LEU A 20 14.94 4.19 10.92
CA LEU A 20 15.28 3.82 9.55
C LEU A 20 16.16 4.88 8.88
N ILE A 21 15.85 6.18 9.06
CA ILE A 21 16.68 7.27 8.55
C ILE A 21 18.09 7.19 9.14
N GLY A 22 18.22 7.06 10.47
CA GLY A 22 19.53 6.92 11.12
C GLY A 22 20.32 5.74 10.57
N LEU A 23 19.68 4.59 10.37
CA LEU A 23 20.30 3.42 9.78
C LEU A 23 20.80 3.66 8.34
N LEU A 24 19.97 4.33 7.51
CA LEU A 24 20.32 4.64 6.11
C LEU A 24 21.45 5.67 6.01
N ASP A 25 21.51 6.64 6.90
CA ASP A 25 22.57 7.65 6.95
C ASP A 25 23.94 7.05 7.33
N GLU A 26 23.96 5.93 8.09
CA GLU A 26 25.16 5.18 8.39
C GLU A 26 25.61 4.28 7.23
N MET A 27 24.73 4.01 6.26
CA MET A 27 25.04 3.14 5.12
C MET A 27 25.69 3.93 3.97
N PRO A 28 26.91 3.59 3.54
CA PRO A 28 27.52 4.26 2.40
C PRO A 28 26.73 4.02 1.10
N GLY A 29 26.57 5.09 0.34
CA GLY A 29 25.90 5.04 -0.96
C GLY A 29 24.43 5.47 -0.94
N PHE A 30 23.88 5.88 0.21
CA PHE A 30 22.53 6.44 0.34
C PHE A 30 22.58 7.88 0.85
N SER A 31 21.52 8.63 0.54
CA SER A 31 21.28 9.98 1.06
C SER A 31 19.78 10.17 1.25
N VAL A 32 19.32 10.27 2.51
CA VAL A 32 17.93 10.57 2.78
C VAL A 32 17.71 12.07 2.56
N VAL A 33 16.94 12.41 1.53
CA VAL A 33 16.69 13.80 1.11
C VAL A 33 15.37 14.35 1.64
N GLY A 34 14.52 13.53 2.23
CA GLY A 34 13.25 13.95 2.82
C GLY A 34 12.53 12.85 3.58
N GLU A 35 11.60 13.25 4.45
CA GLU A 35 10.71 12.37 5.20
C GLU A 35 9.27 12.90 5.19
N ALA A 36 8.27 12.01 5.26
CA ALA A 36 6.87 12.38 5.41
C ALA A 36 6.14 11.41 6.35
N GLY A 37 5.07 11.87 6.99
CA GLY A 37 4.28 11.08 7.93
C GLY A 37 2.97 10.54 7.35
N ASN A 38 2.63 10.87 6.11
CA ASN A 38 1.44 10.40 5.40
C ASN A 38 1.60 10.58 3.89
N GLY A 39 0.71 9.97 3.12
CA GLY A 39 0.79 9.98 1.66
C GLY A 39 0.58 11.36 1.04
N LEU A 40 -0.25 12.21 1.64
CA LEU A 40 -0.53 13.56 1.10
C LEU A 40 0.73 14.44 1.14
N GLU A 41 1.45 14.45 2.26
CA GLU A 41 2.73 15.14 2.39
C GLU A 41 3.77 14.52 1.45
N ALA A 42 3.80 13.18 1.35
CA ALA A 42 4.73 12.45 0.52
C ALA A 42 4.61 12.82 -0.96
N VAL A 43 3.40 12.92 -1.52
CA VAL A 43 3.20 13.27 -2.94
C VAL A 43 3.85 14.61 -3.26
N SER A 44 3.57 15.66 -2.49
CA SER A 44 4.17 16.98 -2.72
C SER A 44 5.69 16.93 -2.62
N LEU A 45 6.20 16.30 -1.56
CA LEU A 45 7.65 16.21 -1.29
C LEU A 45 8.40 15.46 -2.40
N ILE A 46 7.84 14.33 -2.87
CA ILE A 46 8.44 13.52 -3.92
C ILE A 46 8.48 14.24 -5.26
N LEU A 47 7.42 14.96 -5.62
CA LEU A 47 7.36 15.73 -6.86
C LEU A 47 8.38 16.88 -6.87
N ASP A 48 8.60 17.51 -5.71
CA ASP A 48 9.56 18.61 -5.57
C ASP A 48 11.02 18.11 -5.53
N LEU A 49 11.31 17.10 -4.72
CA LEU A 49 12.67 16.59 -4.49
C LEU A 49 13.17 15.67 -5.60
N LYS A 50 12.27 14.99 -6.31
CA LYS A 50 12.58 14.00 -7.36
C LYS A 50 13.64 12.99 -6.89
N PRO A 51 13.35 12.20 -5.83
CA PRO A 51 14.27 11.19 -5.34
C PRO A 51 14.43 10.06 -6.34
N ASP A 52 15.50 9.26 -6.19
CA ASP A 52 15.70 8.06 -7.00
C ASP A 52 14.77 6.92 -6.56
N LEU A 53 14.48 6.85 -5.24
CA LEU A 53 13.65 5.80 -4.65
C LEU A 53 12.91 6.33 -3.41
N VAL A 54 11.69 5.84 -3.22
CA VAL A 54 10.85 6.11 -2.06
C VAL A 54 10.67 4.81 -1.27
N LEU A 55 10.98 4.87 0.03
CA LEU A 55 10.58 3.85 1.00
C LEU A 55 9.22 4.26 1.56
N LEU A 56 8.18 3.47 1.30
CA LEU A 56 6.79 3.86 1.53
C LEU A 56 6.06 2.82 2.37
N ASP A 57 5.53 3.22 3.52
CA ASP A 57 4.64 2.36 4.27
C ASP A 57 3.30 2.16 3.55
N VAL A 58 2.71 0.98 3.75
CA VAL A 58 1.40 0.63 3.19
C VAL A 58 0.29 1.34 3.96
N ASN A 59 0.32 1.25 5.29
CA ASN A 59 -0.80 1.66 6.15
C ASN A 59 -0.50 2.99 6.83
N MET A 60 -1.01 4.07 6.29
CA MET A 60 -0.84 5.42 6.84
C MET A 60 -2.19 6.14 6.94
N PRO A 61 -2.34 7.09 7.90
CA PRO A 61 -3.52 7.93 7.99
C PRO A 61 -3.57 8.95 6.85
N VAL A 62 -4.75 9.52 6.60
CA VAL A 62 -5.03 10.56 5.60
C VAL A 62 -5.00 10.01 4.16
N MET A 63 -3.88 9.45 3.73
CA MET A 63 -3.67 8.81 2.44
C MET A 63 -2.71 7.64 2.65
N ASP A 64 -3.13 6.44 2.30
CA ASP A 64 -2.33 5.23 2.41
C ASP A 64 -1.24 5.12 1.32
N GLY A 65 -0.38 4.10 1.44
CA GLY A 65 0.73 3.93 0.49
C GLY A 65 0.27 3.61 -0.92
N ILE A 66 -0.80 2.84 -1.08
CA ILE A 66 -1.33 2.45 -2.40
C ILE A 66 -1.96 3.68 -3.09
N GLU A 67 -2.76 4.46 -2.36
CA GLU A 67 -3.29 5.74 -2.84
C GLU A 67 -2.17 6.73 -3.21
N THR A 68 -1.10 6.75 -2.42
CA THR A 68 0.09 7.56 -2.69
C THR A 68 0.71 7.20 -4.03
N ILE A 69 0.91 5.90 -4.32
CA ILE A 69 1.42 5.45 -5.61
C ILE A 69 0.50 5.90 -6.74
N HIS A 70 -0.81 5.69 -6.63
CA HIS A 70 -1.76 6.11 -7.64
C HIS A 70 -1.69 7.62 -7.95
N ASN A 71 -1.57 8.45 -6.91
CA ASN A 71 -1.45 9.89 -7.10
C ASN A 71 -0.12 10.28 -7.76
N LEU A 72 0.99 9.64 -7.41
CA LEU A 72 2.28 9.83 -8.07
C LEU A 72 2.22 9.43 -9.54
N ARG A 73 1.62 8.30 -9.89
CA ARG A 73 1.47 7.85 -11.30
C ARG A 73 0.55 8.76 -12.09
N LYS A 74 -0.55 9.27 -11.50
CA LYS A 74 -1.40 10.31 -12.12
C LYS A 74 -0.62 11.59 -12.42
N ALA A 75 0.34 11.95 -11.58
CA ALA A 75 1.24 13.08 -11.78
C ALA A 75 2.42 12.75 -12.73
N HIS A 76 2.36 11.64 -13.47
CA HIS A 76 3.41 11.15 -14.37
C HIS A 76 4.77 10.96 -13.70
N SER A 77 4.81 10.66 -12.41
CA SER A 77 6.05 10.34 -11.70
C SER A 77 6.41 8.87 -11.89
N GLU A 78 7.61 8.63 -12.41
CA GLU A 78 8.20 7.30 -12.61
C GLU A 78 9.14 6.90 -11.46
N VAL A 79 9.05 7.61 -10.32
CA VAL A 79 9.89 7.32 -9.16
C VAL A 79 9.75 5.85 -8.74
N LYS A 80 10.86 5.23 -8.37
CA LYS A 80 10.90 3.85 -7.86
C LYS A 80 10.35 3.81 -6.45
N ILE A 81 9.46 2.86 -6.17
CA ILE A 81 8.79 2.77 -4.88
C ILE A 81 9.02 1.38 -4.30
N LEU A 82 9.66 1.33 -3.14
CA LEU A 82 9.82 0.13 -2.33
C LEU A 82 8.87 0.21 -1.14
N MET A 83 7.85 -0.67 -1.15
CA MET A 83 6.90 -0.75 -0.05
C MET A 83 7.54 -1.38 1.19
N LEU A 84 7.31 -0.77 2.34
CA LEU A 84 7.66 -1.30 3.66
C LEU A 84 6.38 -1.61 4.43
N THR A 85 6.26 -2.79 5.02
CA THR A 85 5.05 -3.17 5.76
C THR A 85 5.32 -4.13 6.90
N ILE A 86 4.48 -4.10 7.91
CA ILE A 86 4.36 -5.18 8.90
C ILE A 86 3.33 -6.22 8.47
N SER A 87 2.46 -5.88 7.52
CA SER A 87 1.35 -6.73 7.07
C SER A 87 1.83 -7.72 6.01
N GLN A 88 1.39 -8.98 6.15
CA GLN A 88 1.56 -10.03 5.14
C GLN A 88 0.25 -10.30 4.39
N ARG A 89 -0.65 -9.32 4.36
CA ARG A 89 -1.94 -9.46 3.66
C ARG A 89 -1.73 -9.52 2.15
N GLU A 90 -2.38 -10.49 1.54
CA GLU A 90 -2.35 -10.69 0.09
C GLU A 90 -2.88 -9.45 -0.67
N GLU A 91 -3.91 -8.81 -0.13
CA GLU A 91 -4.54 -7.62 -0.70
C GLU A 91 -3.59 -6.42 -0.80
N ASP A 92 -2.85 -6.15 0.28
CA ASP A 92 -1.89 -5.04 0.33
C ASP A 92 -0.77 -5.24 -0.70
N LEU A 93 -0.29 -6.49 -0.83
CA LEU A 93 0.74 -6.86 -1.80
C LEU A 93 0.24 -6.69 -3.24
N ILE A 94 -0.98 -7.21 -3.52
CA ILE A 94 -1.60 -7.10 -4.86
C ILE A 94 -1.83 -5.63 -5.20
N GLY A 95 -2.46 -4.89 -4.29
CA GLY A 95 -2.74 -3.47 -4.48
C GLY A 95 -1.48 -2.69 -4.80
N ALA A 96 -0.38 -2.91 -4.07
CA ALA A 96 0.89 -2.25 -4.29
C ALA A 96 1.50 -2.61 -5.67
N ILE A 97 1.50 -3.89 -6.05
CA ILE A 97 2.00 -4.34 -7.36
C ILE A 97 1.18 -3.72 -8.50
N MET A 98 -0.16 -3.77 -8.40
CA MET A 98 -1.06 -3.21 -9.42
C MET A 98 -0.96 -1.69 -9.52
N ALA A 99 -0.71 -1.00 -8.41
CA ALA A 99 -0.45 0.44 -8.39
C ALA A 99 0.91 0.82 -9.01
N GLY A 100 1.82 -0.14 -9.19
CA GLY A 100 3.13 0.07 -9.80
C GLY A 100 4.27 0.25 -8.79
N ALA A 101 4.22 -0.43 -7.64
CA ALA A 101 5.36 -0.56 -6.74
C ALA A 101 6.50 -1.32 -7.43
N SER A 102 7.74 -0.88 -7.20
CA SER A 102 8.95 -1.50 -7.74
C SER A 102 9.45 -2.65 -6.85
N GLY A 103 9.04 -2.66 -5.58
CA GLY A 103 9.39 -3.73 -4.64
C GLY A 103 8.49 -3.72 -3.41
N TYR A 104 8.53 -4.82 -2.66
CA TYR A 104 7.72 -5.02 -1.46
C TYR A 104 8.50 -5.87 -0.45
N ILE A 105 8.72 -5.33 0.75
CA ILE A 105 9.47 -6.00 1.83
C ILE A 105 8.82 -5.77 3.19
N LEU A 106 9.21 -6.57 4.16
CA LEU A 106 8.73 -6.46 5.53
C LEU A 106 9.58 -5.48 6.34
N LYS A 107 8.98 -4.75 7.29
CA LYS A 107 9.68 -3.82 8.20
C LYS A 107 10.65 -4.53 9.18
N ASN A 108 10.57 -5.86 9.30
CA ASN A 108 11.50 -6.68 10.09
C ASN A 108 12.66 -7.27 9.26
N THR A 109 12.81 -6.83 8.01
CA THR A 109 13.96 -7.21 7.17
C THR A 109 15.25 -6.72 7.81
N ASP A 110 16.29 -7.55 7.81
CA ASP A 110 17.59 -7.17 8.35
C ASP A 110 18.27 -6.05 7.53
N PRO A 111 19.17 -5.26 8.13
CA PRO A 111 19.77 -4.09 7.49
C PRO A 111 20.51 -4.41 6.19
N GLU A 112 21.23 -5.53 6.10
CA GLU A 112 21.98 -5.87 4.90
C GLU A 112 21.06 -6.28 3.74
N ALA A 113 19.98 -7.03 4.04
CA ALA A 113 18.96 -7.37 3.05
C ALA A 113 18.20 -6.12 2.57
N LEU A 114 17.88 -5.19 3.48
CA LEU A 114 17.30 -3.90 3.12
C LEU A 114 18.23 -3.12 2.19
N ARG A 115 19.50 -2.99 2.55
CA ARG A 115 20.52 -2.32 1.72
C ARG A 115 20.57 -2.90 0.31
N LYS A 116 20.67 -4.22 0.21
CA LYS A 116 20.70 -4.94 -1.07
C LYS A 116 19.42 -4.65 -1.88
N THR A 117 18.27 -4.72 -1.24
CA THR A 117 16.98 -4.49 -1.90
C THR A 117 16.87 -3.06 -2.44
N ILE A 118 17.30 -2.05 -1.67
CA ILE A 118 17.30 -0.66 -2.14
C ILE A 118 18.17 -0.52 -3.39
N LEU A 119 19.38 -1.11 -3.40
CA LEU A 119 20.29 -1.05 -4.54
C LEU A 119 19.69 -1.79 -5.75
N ASP A 120 19.13 -2.98 -5.57
CA ASP A 120 18.50 -3.75 -6.65
C ASP A 120 17.31 -2.97 -7.28
N VAL A 121 16.48 -2.34 -6.44
CA VAL A 121 15.35 -1.50 -6.93
C VAL A 121 15.88 -0.23 -7.59
N ALA A 122 16.91 0.41 -7.03
CA ALA A 122 17.55 1.57 -7.63
C ALA A 122 18.16 1.25 -9.01
N ASP A 123 18.64 0.03 -9.23
CA ASP A 123 19.10 -0.48 -10.54
C ASP A 123 17.97 -0.89 -11.49
N GLY A 124 16.69 -0.74 -11.07
CA GLY A 124 15.53 -1.04 -11.92
C GLY A 124 15.04 -2.48 -11.84
N LYS A 125 15.53 -3.29 -10.90
CA LYS A 125 14.99 -4.62 -10.65
C LYS A 125 13.72 -4.54 -9.82
N SER A 126 12.79 -5.49 -10.05
CA SER A 126 11.65 -5.68 -9.16
C SER A 126 12.03 -6.67 -8.06
N VAL A 127 11.76 -6.32 -6.81
CA VAL A 127 12.12 -7.14 -5.64
C VAL A 127 10.87 -7.47 -4.83
N LEU A 128 10.75 -8.74 -4.48
CA LEU A 128 9.68 -9.24 -3.62
C LEU A 128 10.30 -10.05 -2.49
N ALA A 129 9.86 -9.82 -1.26
CA ALA A 129 10.27 -10.63 -0.13
C ALA A 129 9.96 -12.12 -0.39
N PRO A 130 10.88 -13.04 -0.11
CA PRO A 130 10.68 -14.47 -0.39
C PRO A 130 9.39 -15.05 0.21
N GLU A 131 9.01 -14.57 1.39
CA GLU A 131 7.81 -14.97 2.12
C GLU A 131 6.53 -14.64 1.33
N MET A 132 6.59 -13.64 0.45
CA MET A 132 5.46 -13.15 -0.34
C MET A 132 5.37 -13.80 -1.72
N ALA A 133 6.44 -14.46 -2.20
CA ALA A 133 6.45 -15.10 -3.51
C ALA A 133 5.32 -16.15 -3.66
N GLY A 134 5.05 -16.91 -2.60
CA GLY A 134 3.96 -17.88 -2.57
C GLY A 134 2.58 -17.26 -2.76
N GLN A 135 2.36 -16.01 -2.31
CA GLN A 135 1.12 -15.29 -2.49
C GLN A 135 0.93 -14.90 -3.95
N VAL A 136 1.96 -14.37 -4.59
CA VAL A 136 1.93 -14.02 -6.03
C VAL A 136 1.67 -15.26 -6.89
N PHE A 137 2.29 -16.40 -6.59
CA PHE A 137 2.01 -17.65 -7.32
C PHE A 137 0.56 -18.12 -7.14
N ARG A 138 -0.02 -17.97 -5.96
CA ARG A 138 -1.45 -18.31 -5.75
C ARG A 138 -2.36 -17.42 -6.60
N LEU A 139 -2.05 -16.13 -6.68
CA LEU A 139 -2.78 -15.20 -7.52
C LEU A 139 -2.74 -15.58 -9.01
N LEU A 140 -1.54 -15.82 -9.53
CA LEU A 140 -1.37 -16.24 -10.93
C LEU A 140 -2.14 -17.52 -11.23
N ARG A 141 -2.19 -18.47 -10.30
CA ARG A 141 -3.01 -19.68 -10.47
C ARG A 141 -4.51 -19.38 -10.45
N ARG A 142 -4.98 -18.45 -9.60
CA ARG A 142 -6.39 -18.04 -9.56
C ARG A 142 -6.80 -17.36 -10.86
N SER A 143 -5.96 -16.49 -11.39
CA SER A 143 -6.23 -15.78 -12.67
C SER A 143 -6.26 -16.72 -13.86
N GLN A 144 -5.42 -17.78 -13.88
CA GLN A 144 -5.41 -18.79 -14.96
C GLN A 144 -6.58 -19.79 -14.88
N ALA A 145 -7.16 -19.99 -13.68
CA ALA A 145 -8.25 -20.94 -13.49
C ALA A 145 -9.63 -20.44 -13.96
N GLY A 146 -9.71 -19.28 -14.61
CA GLY A 146 -10.96 -18.74 -15.16
C GLY A 146 -12.02 -18.42 -14.10
N ARG A 147 -11.66 -18.34 -12.80
CA ARG A 147 -12.56 -17.81 -11.77
C ARG A 147 -12.56 -16.30 -11.91
N ALA A 148 -13.71 -15.74 -12.27
CA ALA A 148 -13.95 -14.31 -12.13
C ALA A 148 -13.43 -13.88 -10.75
N GLU A 149 -12.59 -12.86 -10.71
CA GLU A 149 -12.18 -12.26 -9.44
C GLU A 149 -13.43 -11.98 -8.62
N PRO A 150 -13.45 -12.28 -7.32
CA PRO A 150 -14.58 -11.87 -6.50
C PRO A 150 -14.72 -10.36 -6.65
N LEU A 151 -15.92 -9.88 -6.92
CA LEU A 151 -16.22 -8.48 -7.18
C LEU A 151 -15.69 -7.57 -6.06
N LEU A 152 -15.67 -8.10 -4.82
CA LEU A 152 -15.16 -7.45 -3.62
C LEU A 152 -14.05 -8.29 -2.99
N SER A 153 -13.03 -7.64 -2.46
CA SER A 153 -12.03 -8.28 -1.62
C SER A 153 -12.63 -8.76 -0.29
N ASP A 154 -11.94 -9.65 0.42
CA ASP A 154 -12.40 -10.14 1.73
C ASP A 154 -12.65 -8.99 2.70
N ARG A 155 -11.80 -7.95 2.68
CA ARG A 155 -11.96 -6.77 3.53
C ARG A 155 -13.15 -5.90 3.14
N GLU A 156 -13.38 -5.71 1.86
CA GLU A 156 -14.56 -5.01 1.35
C GLU A 156 -15.84 -5.79 1.67
N LEU A 157 -15.76 -7.11 1.63
CA LEU A 157 -16.88 -7.98 2.01
C LEU A 157 -17.20 -7.86 3.52
N GLU A 158 -16.18 -7.87 4.40
CA GLU A 158 -16.35 -7.62 5.83
C GLU A 158 -17.02 -6.25 6.08
N VAL A 159 -16.57 -5.20 5.39
CA VAL A 159 -17.16 -3.87 5.48
C VAL A 159 -18.60 -3.89 4.96
N LEU A 160 -18.89 -4.58 3.86
CA LEU A 160 -20.26 -4.72 3.32
C LEU A 160 -21.19 -5.43 4.30
N HIS A 161 -20.74 -6.50 4.97
CA HIS A 161 -21.48 -7.18 6.04
C HIS A 161 -21.78 -6.24 7.22
N CYS A 162 -20.81 -5.41 7.62
CA CYS A 162 -21.03 -4.41 8.66
C CYS A 162 -22.07 -3.35 8.21
N LEU A 163 -22.03 -2.92 6.96
CA LEU A 163 -23.02 -2.00 6.38
C LEU A 163 -24.43 -2.60 6.36
N ALA A 164 -24.54 -3.89 6.02
CA ALA A 164 -25.81 -4.62 6.02
C ALA A 164 -26.44 -4.72 7.42
N ARG A 165 -25.60 -4.76 8.46
CA ARG A 165 -26.02 -4.70 9.86
C ARG A 165 -26.37 -3.29 10.33
N GLY A 166 -26.25 -2.28 9.48
CA GLY A 166 -26.58 -0.89 9.78
C GLY A 166 -25.55 -0.14 10.62
N LEU A 167 -24.31 -0.65 10.73
CA LEU A 167 -23.25 -0.02 11.52
C LEU A 167 -22.80 1.31 10.90
N THR A 168 -22.50 2.28 11.76
CA THR A 168 -21.87 3.55 11.36
C THR A 168 -20.39 3.34 11.04
N THR A 169 -19.79 4.29 10.32
CA THR A 169 -18.35 4.25 9.98
C THR A 169 -17.47 4.10 11.21
N SER A 170 -17.81 4.79 12.32
CA SER A 170 -17.08 4.70 13.59
C SER A 170 -17.21 3.31 14.23
N GLN A 171 -18.40 2.70 14.19
CA GLN A 171 -18.62 1.36 14.71
C GLN A 171 -17.89 0.30 13.89
N ILE A 172 -17.89 0.43 12.55
CA ILE A 172 -17.13 -0.44 11.65
C ILE A 172 -15.62 -0.32 11.93
N ALA A 173 -15.13 0.91 12.10
CA ALA A 173 -13.74 1.17 12.44
C ALA A 173 -13.31 0.45 13.75
N GLY A 174 -14.17 0.54 14.78
CA GLY A 174 -13.94 -0.15 16.07
C GLY A 174 -14.00 -1.67 15.93
N GLU A 175 -14.99 -2.21 15.21
CA GLU A 175 -15.17 -3.67 15.05
C GLU A 175 -14.05 -4.31 14.24
N LEU A 176 -13.60 -3.61 13.20
CA LEU A 176 -12.57 -4.11 12.28
C LEU A 176 -11.14 -3.68 12.64
N TYR A 177 -10.96 -2.93 13.74
CA TYR A 177 -9.66 -2.42 14.22
C TYR A 177 -8.90 -1.62 13.17
N ILE A 178 -9.59 -0.71 12.46
CA ILE A 178 -9.02 0.20 11.45
C ILE A 178 -9.49 1.64 11.66
N SER A 179 -8.87 2.60 10.98
CA SER A 179 -9.28 3.99 11.05
C SER A 179 -10.63 4.23 10.34
N GLU A 180 -11.38 5.25 10.77
CA GLU A 180 -12.61 5.66 10.06
C GLU A 180 -12.34 6.05 8.60
N ASN A 181 -11.17 6.63 8.32
CA ASN A 181 -10.79 6.99 6.97
C ASN A 181 -10.58 5.73 6.10
N THR A 182 -9.97 4.71 6.66
CA THR A 182 -9.83 3.41 5.97
C THR A 182 -11.19 2.80 5.65
N VAL A 183 -12.15 2.87 6.61
CA VAL A 183 -13.53 2.41 6.35
C VAL A 183 -14.18 3.20 5.22
N LYS A 184 -14.04 4.54 5.20
CA LYS A 184 -14.57 5.39 4.13
C LYS A 184 -13.99 5.03 2.76
N THR A 185 -12.70 4.72 2.73
CA THR A 185 -12.02 4.27 1.50
C THR A 185 -12.59 2.94 1.01
N HIS A 186 -12.76 1.95 1.89
CA HIS A 186 -13.38 0.68 1.51
C HIS A 186 -14.82 0.87 1.01
N ILE A 187 -15.62 1.69 1.68
CA ILE A 187 -17.00 1.99 1.23
C ILE A 187 -17.01 2.59 -0.17
N ARG A 188 -16.09 3.53 -0.45
CA ARG A 188 -15.96 4.13 -1.79
C ARG A 188 -15.61 3.05 -2.83
N HIS A 189 -14.61 2.21 -2.56
CA HIS A 189 -14.22 1.13 -3.49
C HIS A 189 -15.34 0.11 -3.69
N ILE A 190 -16.09 -0.24 -2.64
CA ILE A 190 -17.28 -1.10 -2.75
C ILE A 190 -18.28 -0.47 -3.72
N MET A 191 -18.61 0.81 -3.54
CA MET A 191 -19.57 1.51 -4.42
C MET A 191 -19.08 1.58 -5.87
N GLU A 192 -17.80 1.87 -6.08
CA GLU A 192 -17.17 1.90 -7.41
C GLU A 192 -17.21 0.52 -8.08
N LYS A 193 -16.77 -0.53 -7.39
CA LYS A 193 -16.75 -1.91 -7.91
C LYS A 193 -18.15 -2.48 -8.18
N MET A 194 -19.10 -2.10 -7.34
CA MET A 194 -20.48 -2.54 -7.48
C MET A 194 -21.31 -1.62 -8.40
N ASP A 195 -20.72 -0.54 -8.93
CA ASP A 195 -21.41 0.46 -9.77
C ASP A 195 -22.73 0.92 -9.13
N VAL A 196 -22.63 1.52 -7.94
CA VAL A 196 -23.75 2.04 -7.15
C VAL A 196 -23.42 3.42 -6.57
N SER A 197 -24.46 4.23 -6.31
CA SER A 197 -24.30 5.63 -5.93
C SER A 197 -24.27 5.87 -4.42
N ASN A 198 -24.73 4.90 -3.62
CA ASN A 198 -24.80 5.04 -2.16
C ASN A 198 -24.72 3.70 -1.43
N ARG A 199 -24.47 3.79 -0.10
CA ARG A 199 -24.29 2.63 0.78
C ARG A 199 -25.51 1.69 0.85
N THR A 200 -26.72 2.23 0.72
CA THR A 200 -27.96 1.45 0.77
C THR A 200 -28.11 0.61 -0.49
N GLU A 201 -27.80 1.18 -1.64
CA GLU A 201 -27.75 0.46 -2.91
C GLU A 201 -26.68 -0.64 -2.90
N ALA A 202 -25.50 -0.36 -2.29
CA ALA A 202 -24.44 -1.37 -2.15
C ALA A 202 -24.93 -2.59 -1.34
N VAL A 203 -25.61 -2.39 -0.23
CA VAL A 203 -26.19 -3.47 0.57
C VAL A 203 -27.29 -4.23 -0.22
N GLY A 204 -28.20 -3.52 -0.89
CA GLY A 204 -29.25 -4.15 -1.69
C GLY A 204 -28.68 -5.00 -2.84
N LYS A 205 -27.67 -4.47 -3.55
CA LYS A 205 -26.98 -5.19 -4.64
C LYS A 205 -26.18 -6.38 -4.10
N GLY A 206 -25.50 -6.22 -2.96
CA GLY A 206 -24.80 -7.30 -2.28
C GLY A 206 -25.71 -8.46 -1.89
N ALA A 207 -26.91 -8.17 -1.35
CA ALA A 207 -27.92 -9.19 -1.05
C ALA A 207 -28.42 -9.90 -2.32
N ALA A 208 -28.70 -9.14 -3.39
CA ALA A 208 -29.15 -9.70 -4.67
C ALA A 208 -28.08 -10.60 -5.33
N MET A 209 -26.79 -10.36 -5.07
CA MET A 209 -25.68 -11.14 -5.60
C MET A 209 -25.27 -12.33 -4.68
N GLY A 210 -25.92 -12.48 -3.52
CA GLY A 210 -25.59 -13.54 -2.56
C GLY A 210 -24.27 -13.32 -1.83
N LEU A 211 -23.85 -12.08 -1.68
CA LEU A 211 -22.64 -11.69 -0.96
C LEU A 211 -22.89 -11.39 0.54
N LEU A 212 -24.16 -11.39 0.97
CA LEU A 212 -24.62 -11.10 2.32
C LEU A 212 -25.42 -12.27 2.90
#